data_177c98f2459fb75f2d762fc34d89bf23
#
_entry.id   177c98f2459fb75f2d762fc34d89bf23
#
_cell.length_a   1.000
_cell.length_b   1.000
_cell.length_c   1.000
_cell.angle_alpha   90.00
_cell.angle_beta   90.00
_cell.angle_gamma   90.00
#
_symmetry.space_group_name_H-M   'P 1'
#
loop_
_entity.id
_entity.type
_entity.pdbx_description
1 polymer ?
#
loop_
_entity_poly.entity_id
_entity_poly.type
_entity_poly.pdbx_seq_one_letter_code
_entity_poly.pdbx_strand_id
1 'polypeptide(L)'
;MKTTFVNGACVIVESSGLKIICDPWLTGETYYGSWSIYPPLQIDDKILQDIDLIYVSHIHPDHLHGLSLDKINKDAPVIIHSFEEKFVKFKLEKMGRRVIELKHGEKHDCGDGVGIHIYAADNCDTNNSTSFLGLGKSVAPPDESTGIDTVCVIENGKKVVLNVNDCPFELTRSTVKRIMNIFGKPDLLLFPYNAAGSYPQCFENYSNEEKLLQASHKSQKFLDMGLQ
;
A
#
# COMPACT_ATOMS: atom_id res chain seq x y z
N MET A 1 5.94 -6.54 18.12
CA MET A 1 5.30 -6.39 16.80
C MET A 1 5.76 -7.54 15.93
N LYS A 2 4.83 -8.24 15.26
CA LYS A 2 5.10 -9.35 14.33
C LYS A 2 4.46 -8.98 12.99
N THR A 3 5.18 -9.22 11.90
CA THR A 3 4.66 -9.02 10.54
C THR A 3 4.64 -10.35 9.80
N THR A 4 3.52 -10.69 9.20
CA THR A 4 3.33 -11.90 8.40
C THR A 4 3.05 -11.47 6.95
N PHE A 5 3.93 -11.85 6.03
CA PHE A 5 3.69 -11.70 4.59
C PHE A 5 2.63 -12.71 4.15
N VAL A 6 1.64 -12.27 3.44
CA VAL A 6 0.54 -13.10 2.95
C VAL A 6 0.67 -13.34 1.44
N ASN A 7 0.61 -12.26 0.66
CA ASN A 7 0.72 -12.32 -0.81
C ASN A 7 0.76 -10.91 -1.42
N GLY A 8 1.58 -10.68 -2.43
CA GLY A 8 1.67 -9.36 -3.11
C GLY A 8 1.95 -8.23 -2.12
N ALA A 9 1.06 -7.25 -2.04
CA ALA A 9 1.13 -6.17 -1.06
C ALA A 9 0.45 -6.52 0.28
N CYS A 10 -0.20 -7.70 0.37
CA CYS A 10 -0.94 -8.10 1.57
C CYS A 10 0.00 -8.58 2.68
N VAL A 11 -0.03 -7.88 3.80
CA VAL A 11 0.67 -8.24 5.04
C VAL A 11 -0.26 -8.11 6.23
N ILE A 12 -0.01 -8.90 7.28
CA ILE A 12 -0.68 -8.77 8.59
C ILE A 12 0.36 -8.30 9.60
N VAL A 13 0.08 -7.19 10.27
CA VAL A 13 0.91 -6.67 11.38
C VAL A 13 0.18 -6.90 12.69
N GLU A 14 0.82 -7.64 13.59
CA GLU A 14 0.31 -7.95 14.93
C GLU A 14 1.11 -7.19 16.00
N SER A 15 0.43 -6.47 16.87
CA SER A 15 1.05 -5.74 17.99
C SER A 15 0.07 -5.61 19.13
N SER A 16 0.48 -5.92 20.37
CA SER A 16 -0.34 -5.78 21.58
C SER A 16 -1.71 -6.49 21.49
N GLY A 17 -1.82 -7.59 20.75
CA GLY A 17 -3.08 -8.31 20.54
C GLY A 17 -3.90 -7.81 19.35
N LEU A 18 -3.62 -6.64 18.81
CA LEU A 18 -4.27 -6.10 17.61
C LEU A 18 -3.68 -6.70 16.32
N LYS A 19 -4.54 -6.95 15.35
CA LYS A 19 -4.17 -7.44 14.01
C LYS A 19 -4.66 -6.48 12.93
N ILE A 20 -3.71 -5.91 12.22
CA ILE A 20 -3.94 -4.98 11.10
C ILE A 20 -3.58 -5.71 9.81
N ILE A 21 -4.50 -5.83 8.87
CA ILE A 21 -4.22 -6.33 7.53
C ILE A 21 -4.10 -5.16 6.54
N CYS A 22 -3.06 -5.20 5.71
CA CYS A 22 -2.82 -4.20 4.68
C CYS A 22 -3.10 -4.79 3.30
N ASP A 23 -3.78 -4.04 2.44
CA ASP A 23 -4.00 -4.32 1.03
C ASP A 23 -4.41 -5.77 0.73
N PRO A 24 -5.54 -6.26 1.26
CA PRO A 24 -5.90 -7.66 1.22
C PRO A 24 -6.35 -8.10 -0.18
N TRP A 25 -5.46 -8.80 -0.91
CA TRP A 25 -5.82 -9.62 -2.07
C TRP A 25 -5.58 -11.09 -1.71
N LEU A 26 -6.65 -11.82 -1.37
CA LEU A 26 -6.60 -13.14 -0.74
C LEU A 26 -7.18 -14.25 -1.62
N THR A 27 -7.89 -13.90 -2.68
CA THR A 27 -8.63 -14.85 -3.51
C THR A 27 -9.00 -14.24 -4.85
N GLY A 28 -9.33 -15.07 -5.81
CA GLY A 28 -9.82 -14.64 -7.12
C GLY A 28 -8.75 -14.00 -8.00
N GLU A 29 -9.23 -13.34 -9.03
CA GLU A 29 -8.44 -12.71 -10.07
C GLU A 29 -8.66 -11.20 -10.04
N THR A 30 -7.66 -10.44 -10.47
CA THR A 30 -7.72 -8.98 -10.61
C THR A 30 -7.47 -8.55 -12.05
N TYR A 31 -7.67 -7.25 -12.35
CA TYR A 31 -7.48 -6.70 -13.69
C TYR A 31 -8.17 -7.51 -14.79
N TYR A 32 -9.49 -7.78 -14.59
CA TYR A 32 -10.34 -8.53 -15.54
C TYR A 32 -9.82 -9.95 -15.82
N GLY A 33 -9.26 -10.63 -14.82
CA GLY A 33 -8.72 -11.99 -14.96
C GLY A 33 -7.29 -12.06 -15.49
N SER A 34 -6.64 -10.92 -15.70
CA SER A 34 -5.24 -10.90 -16.18
C SER A 34 -4.23 -11.34 -15.12
N TRP A 35 -4.58 -11.18 -13.85
CA TRP A 35 -3.71 -11.52 -12.72
C TRP A 35 -4.39 -12.49 -11.78
N SER A 36 -3.67 -13.50 -11.36
CA SER A 36 -4.10 -14.49 -10.38
C SER A 36 -3.01 -14.78 -9.36
N ILE A 37 -3.42 -15.22 -8.18
CA ILE A 37 -2.50 -15.64 -7.11
C ILE A 37 -1.98 -17.03 -7.44
N TYR A 38 -0.65 -17.18 -7.53
CA TYR A 38 -0.01 -18.47 -7.73
C TYR A 38 1.21 -18.64 -6.80
N PRO A 39 1.33 -19.78 -6.09
CA PRO A 39 0.30 -20.82 -5.94
C PRO A 39 -0.95 -20.27 -5.25
N PRO A 40 -2.11 -20.95 -5.36
CA PRO A 40 -3.31 -20.54 -4.66
C PRO A 40 -3.07 -20.37 -3.17
N LEU A 41 -3.50 -19.23 -2.64
CA LEU A 41 -3.30 -18.90 -1.23
C LEU A 41 -4.13 -19.81 -0.33
N GLN A 42 -3.49 -20.36 0.69
CA GLN A 42 -4.14 -21.07 1.79
C GLN A 42 -3.98 -20.25 3.06
N ILE A 43 -5.04 -19.61 3.50
CA ILE A 43 -5.09 -18.86 4.75
C ILE A 43 -6.26 -19.36 5.60
N ASP A 44 -6.04 -19.53 6.90
CA ASP A 44 -7.10 -19.94 7.82
C ASP A 44 -8.11 -18.78 7.99
N ASP A 45 -9.38 -19.09 7.76
CA ASP A 45 -10.48 -18.14 7.89
C ASP A 45 -10.54 -17.54 9.32
N LYS A 46 -10.12 -18.29 10.35
CA LYS A 46 -10.03 -17.77 11.72
C LYS A 46 -9.10 -16.58 11.82
N ILE A 47 -7.99 -16.58 11.11
CA ILE A 47 -7.05 -15.44 11.08
C ILE A 47 -7.76 -14.21 10.52
N LEU A 48 -8.58 -14.40 9.48
CA LEU A 48 -9.31 -13.31 8.82
C LEU A 48 -10.46 -12.78 9.70
N GLN A 49 -11.10 -13.65 10.48
CA GLN A 49 -12.14 -13.23 11.43
C GLN A 49 -11.57 -12.53 12.67
N ASP A 50 -10.29 -12.73 12.97
CA ASP A 50 -9.57 -12.06 14.08
C ASP A 50 -8.92 -10.73 13.65
N ILE A 51 -9.15 -10.25 12.44
CA ILE A 51 -8.63 -8.93 11.99
C ILE A 51 -9.44 -7.81 12.67
N ASP A 52 -8.73 -6.88 13.29
CA ASP A 52 -9.31 -5.72 13.99
C ASP A 52 -9.41 -4.48 13.10
N LEU A 53 -8.49 -4.35 12.11
CA LEU A 53 -8.36 -3.18 11.27
C LEU A 53 -7.84 -3.54 9.89
N ILE A 54 -8.35 -2.88 8.86
CA ILE A 54 -7.92 -3.04 7.48
C ILE A 54 -7.32 -1.71 7.00
N TYR A 55 -6.14 -1.73 6.43
CA TYR A 55 -5.58 -0.61 5.68
C TYR A 55 -5.68 -0.90 4.19
N VAL A 56 -6.19 0.06 3.43
CA VAL A 56 -6.17 0.04 1.96
C VAL A 56 -5.42 1.26 1.46
N SER A 57 -4.32 1.02 0.78
CA SER A 57 -3.41 2.07 0.33
C SER A 57 -3.98 2.89 -0.82
N HIS A 58 -4.64 2.24 -1.79
CA HIS A 58 -5.20 2.90 -2.97
C HIS A 58 -6.23 2.01 -3.70
N ILE A 59 -6.76 2.52 -4.82
CA ILE A 59 -7.92 1.95 -5.52
C ILE A 59 -7.61 0.75 -6.42
N HIS A 60 -6.35 0.43 -6.71
CA HIS A 60 -6.02 -0.68 -7.61
C HIS A 60 -6.63 -2.01 -7.15
N PRO A 61 -7.04 -2.88 -8.09
CA PRO A 61 -7.83 -4.07 -7.75
C PRO A 61 -7.11 -5.13 -6.92
N ASP A 62 -5.78 -5.14 -6.93
CA ASP A 62 -4.92 -6.02 -6.13
C ASP A 62 -4.64 -5.46 -4.71
N HIS A 63 -5.09 -4.24 -4.42
CA HIS A 63 -5.06 -3.61 -3.09
C HIS A 63 -6.47 -3.47 -2.51
N LEU A 64 -7.42 -2.96 -3.29
CA LEU A 64 -8.83 -2.86 -2.93
C LEU A 64 -9.64 -3.97 -3.60
N HIS A 65 -9.54 -5.20 -3.08
CA HIS A 65 -10.17 -6.38 -3.66
C HIS A 65 -11.44 -6.78 -2.92
N GLY A 66 -12.59 -6.63 -3.58
CA GLY A 66 -13.90 -6.84 -2.97
C GLY A 66 -14.12 -8.22 -2.40
N LEU A 67 -13.83 -9.27 -3.18
CA LEU A 67 -14.01 -10.67 -2.74
C LEU A 67 -13.11 -11.02 -1.54
N SER A 68 -11.93 -10.40 -1.42
CA SER A 68 -11.05 -10.58 -0.28
C SER A 68 -11.58 -9.88 0.96
N LEU A 69 -12.06 -8.64 0.80
CA LEU A 69 -12.68 -7.92 1.89
C LEU A 69 -13.89 -8.68 2.45
N ASP A 70 -14.66 -9.36 1.61
CA ASP A 70 -15.82 -10.15 2.04
C ASP A 70 -15.46 -11.33 2.97
N LYS A 71 -14.23 -11.81 2.93
CA LYS A 71 -13.73 -12.88 3.82
C LYS A 71 -13.26 -12.38 5.18
N ILE A 72 -12.97 -11.08 5.32
CA ILE A 72 -12.43 -10.50 6.55
C ILE A 72 -13.60 -10.09 7.46
N ASN A 73 -13.36 -10.15 8.78
CA ASN A 73 -14.28 -9.68 9.80
C ASN A 73 -15.02 -8.40 9.35
N LYS A 74 -16.35 -8.47 9.32
CA LYS A 74 -17.20 -7.37 8.84
C LYS A 74 -17.18 -6.15 9.75
N ASP A 75 -16.88 -6.35 11.04
CA ASP A 75 -16.80 -5.27 12.02
C ASP A 75 -15.47 -4.51 11.98
N ALA A 76 -14.44 -5.10 11.36
CA ALA A 76 -13.15 -4.43 11.16
C ALA A 76 -13.31 -3.21 10.25
N PRO A 77 -13.03 -1.99 10.74
CA PRO A 77 -13.08 -0.79 9.92
C PRO A 77 -11.95 -0.79 8.89
N VAL A 78 -12.18 -0.06 7.79
CA VAL A 78 -11.17 0.18 6.77
C VAL A 78 -10.62 1.58 6.92
N ILE A 79 -9.32 1.70 7.15
CA ILE A 79 -8.59 2.97 7.15
C ILE A 79 -8.06 3.26 5.75
N ILE A 80 -8.28 4.48 5.29
CA ILE A 80 -7.81 5.02 4.02
C ILE A 80 -7.33 6.45 4.20
N HIS A 81 -6.58 6.95 3.21
CA HIS A 81 -6.30 8.37 3.14
C HIS A 81 -7.56 9.18 2.78
N SER A 82 -7.67 10.38 3.35
CA SER A 82 -8.72 11.33 2.99
C SER A 82 -8.37 12.04 1.69
N PHE A 83 -8.57 11.35 0.57
CA PHE A 83 -8.46 11.95 -0.76
C PHE A 83 -9.56 12.97 -1.01
N GLU A 84 -9.31 13.98 -1.85
CA GLU A 84 -10.36 14.89 -2.32
C GLU A 84 -11.46 14.11 -3.03
N GLU A 85 -11.07 13.25 -3.98
CA GLU A 85 -11.99 12.37 -4.70
C GLU A 85 -12.37 11.16 -3.86
N LYS A 86 -13.65 11.02 -3.52
CA LYS A 86 -14.16 10.02 -2.57
C LYS A 86 -14.43 8.63 -3.17
N PHE A 87 -13.82 8.28 -4.31
CA PHE A 87 -14.09 6.99 -4.99
C PHE A 87 -13.81 5.77 -4.11
N VAL A 88 -12.68 5.75 -3.42
CA VAL A 88 -12.29 4.63 -2.53
C VAL A 88 -13.30 4.50 -1.40
N LYS A 89 -13.63 5.61 -0.74
CA LYS A 89 -14.62 5.66 0.34
C LYS A 89 -15.96 5.12 -0.12
N PHE A 90 -16.53 5.68 -1.19
CA PHE A 90 -17.84 5.26 -1.69
C PHE A 90 -17.86 3.80 -2.10
N LYS A 91 -16.78 3.29 -2.70
CA LYS A 91 -16.69 1.88 -3.04
C LYS A 91 -16.73 0.99 -1.79
N LEU A 92 -15.99 1.33 -0.75
CA LEU A 92 -15.95 0.59 0.51
C LEU A 92 -17.28 0.67 1.27
N GLU A 93 -17.90 1.85 1.37
CA GLU A 93 -19.20 2.03 1.99
C GLU A 93 -20.30 1.27 1.26
N LYS A 94 -20.26 1.24 -0.09
CA LYS A 94 -21.19 0.41 -0.90
C LYS A 94 -21.03 -1.09 -0.64
N MET A 95 -19.85 -1.53 -0.19
CA MET A 95 -19.58 -2.89 0.25
C MET A 95 -19.98 -3.14 1.72
N GLY A 96 -20.60 -2.17 2.38
CA GLY A 96 -21.02 -2.25 3.78
C GLY A 96 -19.88 -2.11 4.78
N ARG A 97 -18.72 -1.56 4.38
CA ARG A 97 -17.60 -1.36 5.29
C ARG A 97 -17.69 -0.03 6.02
N ARG A 98 -17.35 -0.02 7.30
CA ARG A 98 -17.09 1.22 8.05
C ARG A 98 -15.74 1.78 7.62
N VAL A 99 -15.73 3.04 7.19
CA VAL A 99 -14.51 3.70 6.66
C VAL A 99 -14.04 4.79 7.63
N ILE A 100 -12.74 4.80 7.87
CA ILE A 100 -12.03 5.84 8.63
C ILE A 100 -11.10 6.55 7.65
N GLU A 101 -11.31 7.83 7.42
CA GLU A 101 -10.45 8.65 6.58
C GLU A 101 -9.43 9.40 7.44
N LEU A 102 -8.15 9.31 7.09
CA LEU A 102 -7.07 10.05 7.73
C LEU A 102 -6.46 11.06 6.76
N LYS A 103 -6.25 12.28 7.23
CA LYS A 103 -5.49 13.29 6.50
C LYS A 103 -4.02 12.93 6.43
N HIS A 104 -3.27 13.63 5.60
CA HIS A 104 -1.83 13.45 5.46
C HIS A 104 -1.10 13.60 6.81
N GLY A 105 -0.43 12.53 7.24
CA GLY A 105 0.31 12.47 8.51
C GLY A 105 -0.57 12.32 9.75
N GLU A 106 -1.90 12.23 9.61
CA GLU A 106 -2.80 12.03 10.74
C GLU A 106 -2.64 10.64 11.33
N LYS A 107 -2.72 10.55 12.66
CA LYS A 107 -2.68 9.30 13.43
C LYS A 107 -4.08 8.82 13.77
N HIS A 108 -4.34 7.54 13.56
CA HIS A 108 -5.39 6.81 14.23
C HIS A 108 -4.80 6.01 15.39
N ASP A 109 -5.33 6.21 16.59
CA ASP A 109 -4.98 5.41 17.76
C ASP A 109 -5.80 4.12 17.73
N CYS A 110 -5.10 3.00 17.57
CA CYS A 110 -5.73 1.67 17.53
C CYS A 110 -5.96 1.08 18.93
N GLY A 111 -5.51 1.77 19.98
CA GLY A 111 -5.48 1.24 21.35
C GLY A 111 -4.16 0.54 21.70
N ASP A 112 -3.95 0.27 22.99
CA ASP A 112 -2.79 -0.46 23.53
C ASP A 112 -1.43 0.07 23.07
N GLY A 113 -1.35 1.37 22.78
CA GLY A 113 -0.16 2.06 22.33
C GLY A 113 0.21 1.79 20.87
N VAL A 114 -0.70 1.21 20.07
CA VAL A 114 -0.52 1.00 18.64
C VAL A 114 -1.16 2.14 17.86
N GLY A 115 -0.41 2.73 16.96
CA GLY A 115 -0.88 3.79 16.06
C GLY A 115 -0.64 3.48 14.60
N ILE A 116 -1.55 3.94 13.75
CA ILE A 116 -1.41 3.93 12.29
C ILE A 116 -1.45 5.37 11.77
N HIS A 117 -0.50 5.72 10.91
CA HIS A 117 -0.43 7.02 10.25
C HIS A 117 -0.46 6.82 8.75
N ILE A 118 -1.16 7.69 8.02
CA ILE A 118 -1.22 7.64 6.57
C ILE A 118 -0.67 8.92 5.96
N TYR A 119 0.15 8.75 4.94
CA TYR A 119 0.77 9.85 4.18
C TYR A 119 0.44 9.68 2.70
N ALA A 120 0.06 10.75 2.01
CA ALA A 120 0.00 10.77 0.56
C ALA A 120 1.42 10.56 -0.01
N ALA A 121 1.56 9.76 -1.04
CA ALA A 121 2.85 9.43 -1.63
C ALA A 121 3.62 10.67 -2.11
N ASP A 122 2.92 11.63 -2.68
CA ASP A 122 3.46 12.90 -3.18
C ASP A 122 3.74 13.96 -2.08
N ASN A 123 3.60 13.60 -0.81
CA ASN A 123 3.73 14.51 0.33
C ASN A 123 2.75 15.70 0.29
N CYS A 124 1.61 15.54 -0.35
CA CYS A 124 0.66 16.61 -0.70
C CYS A 124 1.31 17.77 -1.46
N ASP A 125 2.37 17.50 -2.23
CA ASP A 125 2.98 18.45 -3.15
C ASP A 125 2.52 18.13 -4.58
N THR A 126 1.51 18.87 -5.02
CA THR A 126 0.90 18.68 -6.36
C THR A 126 1.87 18.96 -7.49
N ASN A 127 2.90 19.81 -7.27
CA ASN A 127 3.95 20.02 -8.27
C ASN A 127 4.84 18.79 -8.43
N ASN A 128 5.06 18.04 -7.35
CA ASN A 128 5.81 16.79 -7.38
C ASN A 128 5.07 15.74 -8.23
N SER A 129 3.76 15.54 -7.96
CA SER A 129 2.92 14.61 -8.73
C SER A 129 2.82 14.98 -10.21
N THR A 130 2.53 16.24 -10.51
CA THR A 130 2.38 16.69 -11.91
C THR A 130 3.68 16.65 -12.68
N SER A 131 4.80 16.95 -12.02
CA SER A 131 6.14 16.80 -12.60
C SER A 131 6.46 15.33 -12.88
N PHE A 132 6.14 14.44 -11.95
CA PHE A 132 6.31 12.98 -12.11
C PHE A 132 5.48 12.43 -13.27
N LEU A 133 4.23 12.90 -13.42
CA LEU A 133 3.33 12.51 -14.51
C LEU A 133 3.64 13.21 -15.84
N GLY A 134 4.58 14.16 -15.88
CA GLY A 134 4.91 14.93 -17.07
C GLY A 134 3.85 15.97 -17.45
N LEU A 135 2.98 16.36 -16.52
CA LEU A 135 1.86 17.28 -16.77
C LEU A 135 2.20 18.77 -16.56
N GLY A 136 3.45 19.07 -16.20
CA GLY A 136 3.89 20.43 -15.93
C GLY A 136 3.53 20.93 -14.52
N LYS A 137 3.19 22.21 -14.38
CA LYS A 137 2.81 22.79 -13.08
C LYS A 137 1.35 22.53 -12.76
N SER A 138 1.09 22.10 -11.52
CA SER A 138 -0.27 21.97 -11.02
C SER A 138 -0.92 23.34 -10.80
N VAL A 139 -2.23 23.39 -11.02
CA VAL A 139 -3.10 24.51 -10.60
C VAL A 139 -3.93 24.14 -9.37
N ALA A 140 -3.75 22.92 -8.83
CA ALA A 140 -4.44 22.49 -7.63
C ALA A 140 -3.95 23.29 -6.40
N PRO A 141 -4.79 23.45 -5.38
CA PRO A 141 -4.39 24.08 -4.12
C PRO A 141 -3.17 23.40 -3.51
N PRO A 142 -2.30 24.15 -2.80
CA PRO A 142 -1.24 23.55 -2.02
C PRO A 142 -1.84 22.65 -0.93
N ASP A 143 -1.08 21.63 -0.52
CA ASP A 143 -1.44 20.66 0.52
C ASP A 143 -2.52 19.63 0.14
N GLU A 144 -2.94 19.57 -1.11
CA GLU A 144 -3.80 18.51 -1.65
C GLU A 144 -2.98 17.52 -2.47
N SER A 145 -3.27 16.21 -2.32
CA SER A 145 -2.66 15.16 -3.14
C SER A 145 -3.44 14.98 -4.44
N THR A 146 -2.70 14.92 -5.56
CA THR A 146 -3.23 14.48 -6.85
C THR A 146 -2.90 13.02 -7.15
N GLY A 147 -2.07 12.39 -6.32
CA GLY A 147 -1.72 10.98 -6.40
C GLY A 147 -2.74 10.11 -5.68
N ILE A 148 -2.88 8.86 -6.14
CA ILE A 148 -3.78 7.89 -5.50
C ILE A 148 -3.08 7.01 -4.47
N ASP A 149 -1.74 6.97 -4.50
CA ASP A 149 -0.95 6.07 -3.66
C ASP A 149 -0.68 6.68 -2.28
N THR A 150 -0.64 5.83 -1.28
CA THR A 150 -0.36 6.25 0.10
C THR A 150 0.68 5.37 0.77
N VAL A 151 1.41 5.97 1.72
CA VAL A 151 2.37 5.32 2.59
C VAL A 151 1.75 5.19 3.98
N CYS A 152 1.95 4.03 4.60
CA CYS A 152 1.45 3.76 5.95
C CYS A 152 2.60 3.54 6.93
N VAL A 153 2.49 4.15 8.12
CA VAL A 153 3.35 3.87 9.27
C VAL A 153 2.53 3.19 10.35
N ILE A 154 2.96 2.01 10.80
CA ILE A 154 2.37 1.32 11.95
C ILE A 154 3.44 1.30 13.05
N GLU A 155 3.10 1.86 14.21
CA GLU A 155 4.04 1.99 15.32
C GLU A 155 3.42 1.59 16.66
N ASN A 156 4.27 1.24 17.65
CA ASN A 156 3.83 0.94 19.02
C ASN A 156 4.73 1.58 20.09
N GLY A 157 5.34 2.72 19.77
CA GLY A 157 6.27 3.44 20.65
C GLY A 157 7.66 2.78 20.79
N LYS A 158 7.83 1.53 20.32
CA LYS A 158 9.10 0.80 20.36
C LYS A 158 9.58 0.33 18.99
N LYS A 159 8.64 0.00 18.12
CA LYS A 159 8.88 -0.56 16.78
C LYS A 159 8.07 0.18 15.75
N VAL A 160 8.66 0.35 14.58
CA VAL A 160 8.08 1.06 13.44
C VAL A 160 8.12 0.17 12.20
N VAL A 161 6.96 -0.07 11.61
CA VAL A 161 6.80 -0.66 10.28
C VAL A 161 6.45 0.46 9.31
N LEU A 162 7.25 0.65 8.29
CA LEU A 162 6.99 1.58 7.19
C LEU A 162 6.55 0.78 5.96
N ASN A 163 5.29 0.94 5.55
CA ASN A 163 4.73 0.29 4.38
C ASN A 163 4.59 1.32 3.25
N VAL A 164 5.48 1.24 2.28
CA VAL A 164 5.50 2.09 1.08
C VAL A 164 4.64 1.47 -0.03
N ASN A 165 4.28 0.18 0.12
CA ASN A 165 3.61 -0.65 -0.90
C ASN A 165 4.19 -0.42 -2.31
N ASP A 166 3.40 -0.14 -3.33
CA ASP A 166 3.87 0.07 -4.71
C ASP A 166 4.00 1.54 -5.13
N CYS A 167 4.07 2.45 -4.14
CA CYS A 167 4.31 3.87 -4.41
C CYS A 167 5.57 4.09 -5.26
N PRO A 168 5.49 4.91 -6.32
CA PRO A 168 6.66 5.23 -7.13
C PRO A 168 7.76 5.91 -6.29
N PHE A 169 8.98 5.39 -6.37
CA PHE A 169 10.09 5.85 -5.53
C PHE A 169 10.38 7.34 -5.71
N GLU A 170 10.47 7.80 -6.95
CA GLU A 170 10.79 9.19 -7.28
C GLU A 170 9.77 10.16 -6.69
N LEU A 171 8.50 9.78 -6.71
CA LEU A 171 7.40 10.55 -6.12
C LEU A 171 7.44 10.52 -4.59
N THR A 172 7.70 9.35 -4.01
CA THR A 172 7.53 9.09 -2.58
C THR A 172 8.74 9.47 -1.73
N ARG A 173 9.87 9.74 -2.36
CA ARG A 173 11.15 10.01 -1.68
C ARG A 173 11.07 11.12 -0.64
N SER A 174 10.38 12.21 -0.94
CA SER A 174 10.22 13.35 0.00
C SER A 174 9.37 12.97 1.21
N THR A 175 8.30 12.20 0.98
CA THR A 175 7.40 11.69 2.01
C THR A 175 8.13 10.73 2.94
N VAL A 176 8.88 9.77 2.41
CA VAL A 176 9.68 8.83 3.21
C VAL A 176 10.72 9.56 4.04
N LYS A 177 11.44 10.54 3.48
CA LYS A 177 12.38 11.36 4.25
C LYS A 177 11.72 12.10 5.42
N ARG A 178 10.53 12.66 5.19
CA ARG A 178 9.74 13.32 6.25
C ARG A 178 9.35 12.34 7.35
N ILE A 179 8.88 11.15 6.97
CA ILE A 179 8.53 10.08 7.91
C ILE A 179 9.75 9.67 8.74
N MET A 180 10.91 9.47 8.10
CA MET A 180 12.15 9.11 8.81
C MET A 180 12.63 10.22 9.76
N ASN A 181 12.36 11.50 9.47
CA ASN A 181 12.66 12.59 10.40
C ASN A 181 11.75 12.56 11.65
N ILE A 182 10.53 12.03 11.53
CA ILE A 182 9.56 11.95 12.64
C ILE A 182 9.78 10.68 13.47
N PHE A 183 9.91 9.52 12.83
CA PHE A 183 9.91 8.21 13.48
C PHE A 183 11.31 7.58 13.60
N GLY A 184 12.32 8.17 12.97
CA GLY A 184 13.64 7.58 12.84
C GLY A 184 13.66 6.48 11.76
N LYS A 185 14.71 5.64 11.81
CA LYS A 185 14.85 4.49 10.90
C LYS A 185 13.79 3.43 11.25
N PRO A 186 13.00 2.95 10.29
CA PRO A 186 12.02 1.90 10.55
C PRO A 186 12.71 0.58 10.91
N ASP A 187 12.06 -0.21 11.75
CA ASP A 187 12.51 -1.59 12.06
C ASP A 187 12.21 -2.54 10.91
N LEU A 188 11.16 -2.27 10.15
CA LEU A 188 10.79 -3.01 8.95
C LEU A 188 10.31 -2.04 7.87
N LEU A 189 10.89 -2.17 6.68
CA LEU A 189 10.45 -1.47 5.47
C LEU A 189 9.78 -2.49 4.52
N LEU A 190 8.55 -2.20 4.13
CA LEU A 190 7.80 -2.90 3.10
C LEU A 190 7.74 -1.99 1.87
N PHE A 191 8.30 -2.43 0.77
CA PHE A 191 8.36 -1.63 -0.47
C PHE A 191 8.31 -2.53 -1.70
N PRO A 192 7.99 -2.00 -2.89
CA PRO A 192 7.88 -2.81 -4.10
C PRO A 192 9.24 -3.38 -4.48
N TYR A 193 9.25 -4.69 -4.73
CA TYR A 193 10.44 -5.41 -5.19
C TYR A 193 10.33 -5.75 -6.67
N ASN A 194 9.12 -6.02 -7.15
CA ASN A 194 8.87 -6.46 -8.51
C ASN A 194 8.01 -5.44 -9.25
N ALA A 195 8.39 -5.13 -10.46
CA ALA A 195 7.57 -4.30 -11.31
C ALA A 195 6.52 -5.17 -12.00
N ALA A 196 5.34 -5.13 -11.48
CA ALA A 196 4.15 -5.71 -12.08
C ALA A 196 3.72 -4.87 -13.30
N GLY A 197 4.46 -4.95 -14.38
CA GLY A 197 4.14 -4.25 -15.62
C GLY A 197 4.26 -5.18 -16.82
N SER A 198 3.68 -4.79 -17.94
CA SER A 198 3.79 -5.54 -19.19
C SER A 198 5.21 -5.62 -19.73
N TYR A 199 6.09 -4.70 -19.33
CA TYR A 199 7.49 -4.69 -19.76
C TYR A 199 8.39 -5.38 -18.73
N PRO A 200 9.30 -6.25 -19.13
CA PRO A 200 9.53 -6.74 -20.52
C PRO A 200 8.70 -7.97 -20.90
N GLN A 201 7.87 -8.51 -20.00
CA GLN A 201 7.26 -9.83 -20.11
C GLN A 201 6.37 -9.99 -21.36
N CYS A 202 5.56 -8.97 -21.66
CA CYS A 202 4.61 -9.00 -22.77
C CYS A 202 5.18 -8.46 -24.10
N PHE A 203 6.47 -8.15 -24.16
CA PHE A 203 7.10 -7.62 -25.38
C PHE A 203 7.63 -8.76 -26.25
N GLU A 204 7.07 -8.95 -27.43
CA GLU A 204 7.42 -10.05 -28.32
C GLU A 204 8.80 -9.92 -28.98
N ASN A 205 9.33 -8.71 -29.06
CA ASN A 205 10.64 -8.40 -29.65
C ASN A 205 11.84 -8.73 -28.74
N TYR A 206 11.58 -9.25 -27.52
CA TYR A 206 12.63 -9.71 -26.61
C TYR A 206 12.61 -11.23 -26.50
N SER A 207 13.81 -11.84 -26.50
CA SER A 207 13.98 -13.25 -26.12
C SER A 207 13.68 -13.46 -24.64
N ASN A 208 13.45 -14.69 -24.21
CA ASN A 208 13.24 -15.02 -22.80
C ASN A 208 14.45 -14.65 -21.93
N GLU A 209 15.67 -14.81 -22.44
CA GLU A 209 16.90 -14.44 -21.74
C GLU A 209 16.99 -12.92 -21.53
N GLU A 210 16.69 -12.13 -22.57
CA GLU A 210 16.64 -10.67 -22.46
C GLU A 210 15.55 -10.22 -21.48
N LYS A 211 14.37 -10.83 -21.50
CA LYS A 211 13.29 -10.55 -20.54
C LYS A 211 13.74 -10.80 -19.09
N LEU A 212 14.38 -11.93 -18.83
CA LEU A 212 14.91 -12.26 -17.52
C LEU A 212 15.99 -11.25 -17.07
N LEU A 213 16.90 -10.88 -17.96
CA LEU A 213 17.93 -9.90 -17.67
C LEU A 213 17.33 -8.53 -17.32
N GLN A 214 16.37 -8.05 -18.11
CA GLN A 214 15.70 -6.77 -17.86
C GLN A 214 14.90 -6.79 -16.54
N ALA A 215 14.19 -7.90 -16.25
CA ALA A 215 13.47 -8.06 -14.99
C ALA A 215 14.42 -8.05 -13.79
N SER A 216 15.58 -8.73 -13.90
CA SER A 216 16.62 -8.74 -12.86
C SER A 216 17.20 -7.35 -12.61
N HIS A 217 17.55 -6.61 -13.66
CA HIS A 217 18.05 -5.24 -13.54
C HIS A 217 17.03 -4.32 -12.85
N LYS A 218 15.75 -4.48 -13.18
CA LYS A 218 14.67 -3.69 -12.59
C LYS A 218 14.51 -3.99 -11.10
N SER A 219 14.51 -5.28 -10.73
CA SER A 219 14.48 -5.70 -9.32
C SER A 219 15.69 -5.20 -8.52
N GLN A 220 16.89 -5.27 -9.11
CA GLN A 220 18.10 -4.74 -8.46
C GLN A 220 18.02 -3.23 -8.24
N LYS A 221 17.51 -2.48 -9.22
CA LYS A 221 17.27 -1.04 -9.07
C LYS A 221 16.36 -0.73 -7.89
N PHE A 222 15.26 -1.48 -7.70
CA PHE A 222 14.38 -1.30 -6.55
C PHE A 222 15.09 -1.59 -5.23
N LEU A 223 15.88 -2.67 -5.15
CA LEU A 223 16.66 -2.99 -3.95
C LEU A 223 17.64 -1.87 -3.61
N ASP A 224 18.38 -1.37 -4.60
CA ASP A 224 19.35 -0.29 -4.41
C ASP A 224 18.67 1.00 -3.91
N MET A 225 17.46 1.30 -4.40
CA MET A 225 16.67 2.45 -3.93
C MET A 225 16.14 2.27 -2.50
N GLY A 226 15.74 1.06 -2.13
CA GLY A 226 15.27 0.75 -0.77
C GLY A 226 16.38 0.77 0.29
N LEU A 227 17.65 0.66 -0.12
CA LEU A 227 18.82 0.68 0.77
C LEU A 227 19.38 2.11 0.98
N GLN A 228 18.96 3.10 0.21
CA GLN A 228 19.37 4.51 0.33
C GLN A 228 18.50 5.28 1.34
#